data_3306d0494e65fa790e7c92858f71b0a9
#
_entry.id   3306d0494e65fa790e7c92858f71b0a9
#
_cell.length_a   1.000
_cell.length_b   1.000
_cell.length_c   1.000
_cell.angle_alpha   90.00
_cell.angle_beta   90.00
_cell.angle_gamma   90.00
#
_symmetry.space_group_name_H-M   'P 1'
#
loop_
_entity.id
_entity.type
_entity.pdbx_description
1 polymer ?
#
loop_
_entity_poly.entity_id
_entity_poly.type
_entity_poly.pdbx_seq_one_letter_code
_entity_poly.pdbx_strand_id
1 'polypeptide(L)'
;MGSPLTAWHIDHGAVMTTIDGAEVPLHYADANAEITAARTGAGLIDLSHLPTVTITSPDAKRWCNGMFTNNIRKLTPGTGNRSAMCDDRGRLQGLIDLYCTSDEGFLGVLDGVELSWFEKRYGRPADDCWVRILNKKAPRLFIQLL
;
A
#
# COMPACT_ATOMS: atom_id res chain seq x y z
N MET A 1 -12.56 5.52 -0.76
CA MET A 1 -11.99 6.77 -1.37
C MET A 1 -11.41 6.34 -2.71
N GLY A 2 -11.83 6.97 -3.85
CA GLY A 2 -11.42 6.55 -5.19
C GLY A 2 -10.01 7.01 -5.57
N SER A 3 -9.53 6.52 -6.71
CA SER A 3 -8.30 6.97 -7.34
C SER A 3 -8.42 8.43 -7.82
N PRO A 4 -7.37 9.25 -7.77
CA PRO A 4 -7.34 10.54 -8.44
C PRO A 4 -7.48 10.43 -9.97
N LEU A 5 -7.29 9.24 -10.54
CA LEU A 5 -7.45 8.94 -11.95
C LEU A 5 -8.85 8.42 -12.34
N THR A 6 -9.83 8.36 -11.43
CA THR A 6 -11.17 7.79 -11.71
C THR A 6 -11.79 8.38 -12.98
N ALA A 7 -11.79 9.71 -13.13
CA ALA A 7 -12.33 10.36 -14.34
C ALA A 7 -11.56 9.95 -15.59
N TRP A 8 -10.23 9.92 -15.51
CA TRP A 8 -9.36 9.49 -16.61
C TRP A 8 -9.65 8.05 -17.04
N HIS A 9 -9.83 7.13 -16.08
CA HIS A 9 -10.18 5.74 -16.37
C HIS A 9 -11.50 5.64 -17.15
N ILE A 10 -12.53 6.37 -16.70
CA ILE A 10 -13.85 6.40 -17.35
C ILE A 10 -13.74 6.95 -18.77
N ASP A 11 -13.05 8.09 -18.95
CA ASP A 11 -12.88 8.75 -20.24
C ASP A 11 -12.09 7.88 -21.26
N HIS A 12 -11.27 6.95 -20.75
CA HIS A 12 -10.51 5.99 -21.57
C HIS A 12 -11.19 4.62 -21.69
N GLY A 13 -12.47 4.53 -21.35
CA GLY A 13 -13.30 3.35 -21.59
C GLY A 13 -13.11 2.22 -20.59
N ALA A 14 -12.59 2.51 -19.39
CA ALA A 14 -12.52 1.51 -18.34
C ALA A 14 -13.92 1.06 -17.87
N VAL A 15 -14.11 -0.23 -17.75
CA VAL A 15 -15.20 -0.80 -16.97
C VAL A 15 -14.82 -0.70 -15.50
N MET A 16 -15.63 0.03 -14.71
CA MET A 16 -15.35 0.30 -13.31
C MET A 16 -16.00 -0.75 -12.41
N THR A 17 -15.36 -0.99 -11.25
CA THR A 17 -15.91 -1.81 -10.17
C THR A 17 -15.64 -1.15 -8.82
N THR A 18 -16.17 -1.73 -7.74
CA THR A 18 -15.95 -1.22 -6.38
C THR A 18 -15.21 -2.26 -5.55
N ILE A 19 -14.08 -1.85 -4.97
CA ILE A 19 -13.31 -2.64 -4.01
C ILE A 19 -13.20 -1.82 -2.72
N ASP A 20 -13.67 -2.36 -1.61
CA ASP A 20 -13.65 -1.72 -0.28
C ASP A 20 -14.23 -0.29 -0.28
N GLY A 21 -15.28 -0.06 -1.08
CA GLY A 21 -15.94 1.24 -1.20
C GLY A 21 -15.19 2.25 -2.08
N ALA A 22 -14.14 1.84 -2.78
CA ALA A 22 -13.43 2.65 -3.77
C ALA A 22 -13.76 2.21 -5.19
N GLU A 23 -14.00 3.16 -6.08
CA GLU A 23 -14.14 2.90 -7.52
C GLU A 23 -12.75 2.67 -8.13
N VAL A 24 -12.58 1.54 -8.80
CA VAL A 24 -11.34 1.13 -9.45
C VAL A 24 -11.64 0.57 -10.85
N PRO A 25 -10.70 0.71 -11.82
CA PRO A 25 -10.86 0.07 -13.11
C PRO A 25 -10.75 -1.45 -12.98
N LEU A 26 -11.72 -2.16 -13.56
CA LEU A 26 -11.71 -3.62 -13.65
C LEU A 26 -10.93 -4.10 -14.89
N HIS A 27 -11.21 -3.51 -16.03
CA HIS A 27 -10.52 -3.70 -17.31
C HIS A 27 -10.91 -2.58 -18.28
N TYR A 28 -10.16 -2.41 -19.38
CA TYR A 28 -10.45 -1.39 -20.40
C TYR A 28 -11.11 -1.98 -21.64
N ALA A 29 -10.68 -3.13 -22.10
CA ALA A 29 -11.24 -3.79 -23.25
C ALA A 29 -11.56 -5.25 -22.93
N ASP A 30 -10.67 -6.17 -23.30
CA ASP A 30 -10.78 -7.60 -22.99
C ASP A 30 -9.78 -7.98 -21.91
N ALA A 31 -10.26 -8.48 -20.78
CA ALA A 31 -9.43 -8.89 -19.65
C ALA A 31 -8.36 -9.93 -20.02
N ASN A 32 -8.65 -10.85 -20.94
CA ASN A 32 -7.68 -11.85 -21.40
C ASN A 32 -6.55 -11.22 -22.23
N ALA A 33 -6.88 -10.21 -23.04
CA ALA A 33 -5.88 -9.46 -23.80
C ALA A 33 -4.95 -8.67 -22.85
N GLU A 34 -5.50 -8.04 -21.81
CA GLU A 34 -4.72 -7.31 -20.79
C GLU A 34 -3.80 -8.25 -20.01
N ILE A 35 -4.31 -9.42 -19.58
CA ILE A 35 -3.51 -10.44 -18.90
C ILE A 35 -2.36 -10.93 -19.81
N THR A 36 -2.65 -11.13 -21.10
CA THR A 36 -1.64 -11.56 -22.06
C THR A 36 -0.58 -10.49 -22.24
N ALA A 37 -0.97 -9.22 -22.40
CA ALA A 37 -0.05 -8.10 -22.53
C ALA A 37 0.85 -7.96 -21.29
N ALA A 38 0.29 -8.08 -20.08
CA ALA A 38 1.08 -8.04 -18.85
C ALA A 38 2.09 -9.20 -18.72
N ARG A 39 1.75 -10.39 -19.25
CA ARG A 39 2.65 -11.58 -19.21
C ARG A 39 3.74 -11.57 -20.28
N THR A 40 3.49 -10.92 -21.42
CA THR A 40 4.43 -10.92 -22.56
C THR A 40 5.18 -9.61 -22.75
N GLY A 41 4.78 -8.58 -22.03
CA GLY A 41 5.34 -7.22 -22.10
C GLY A 41 5.34 -6.56 -20.73
N ALA A 42 4.50 -5.54 -20.56
CA ALA A 42 4.35 -4.80 -19.32
C ALA A 42 2.88 -4.47 -19.03
N GLY A 43 2.54 -4.34 -17.77
CA GLY A 43 1.23 -3.89 -17.31
C GLY A 43 1.35 -2.79 -16.25
N LEU A 44 0.40 -1.87 -16.22
CA LEU A 44 0.26 -0.86 -15.16
C LEU A 44 -1.04 -1.12 -14.40
N ILE A 45 -0.96 -1.08 -13.09
CA ILE A 45 -2.13 -1.19 -12.21
C ILE A 45 -2.22 0.08 -11.36
N ASP A 46 -3.41 0.70 -11.34
CA ASP A 46 -3.72 1.77 -10.38
C ASP A 46 -4.13 1.18 -9.03
N LEU A 47 -3.26 1.33 -8.05
CA LEU A 47 -3.47 0.92 -6.66
C LEU A 47 -3.76 2.10 -5.72
N SER A 48 -4.15 3.26 -6.26
CA SER A 48 -4.38 4.48 -5.46
C SER A 48 -5.51 4.36 -4.44
N HIS A 49 -6.33 3.33 -4.54
CA HIS A 49 -7.36 3.01 -3.54
C HIS A 49 -6.77 2.41 -2.25
N LEU A 50 -5.57 1.83 -2.32
CA LEU A 50 -4.93 1.24 -1.14
C LEU A 50 -4.47 2.34 -0.17
N PRO A 51 -4.69 2.16 1.14
CA PRO A 51 -4.19 3.11 2.13
C PRO A 51 -2.66 3.16 2.13
N THR A 52 -2.13 4.38 2.18
CA THR A 52 -0.69 4.62 2.30
C THR A 52 -0.36 5.27 3.63
N VAL A 53 0.76 4.86 4.22
CA VAL A 53 1.23 5.33 5.53
C VAL A 53 2.68 5.79 5.45
N THR A 54 3.04 6.77 6.26
CA THR A 54 4.45 7.07 6.55
C THR A 54 4.77 6.69 7.98
N ILE A 55 5.96 6.17 8.18
CA ILE A 55 6.51 5.82 9.49
C ILE A 55 7.86 6.53 9.60
N THR A 56 7.98 7.45 10.57
CA THR A 56 9.18 8.27 10.72
C THR A 56 9.64 8.31 12.17
N SER A 57 10.91 8.06 12.40
CA SER A 57 11.57 8.13 13.70
C SER A 57 13.05 7.75 13.55
N PRO A 58 13.96 8.20 14.40
CA PRO A 58 15.29 7.63 14.51
C PRO A 58 15.27 6.10 14.74
N ASP A 59 14.24 5.59 15.40
CA ASP A 59 14.03 4.18 15.68
C ASP A 59 13.11 3.46 14.67
N ALA A 60 12.67 4.12 13.58
CA ALA A 60 11.69 3.57 12.63
C ALA A 60 12.07 2.19 12.10
N LYS A 61 13.34 1.99 11.74
CA LYS A 61 13.84 0.70 11.23
C LYS A 61 13.73 -0.42 12.27
N ARG A 62 14.10 -0.13 13.53
CA ARG A 62 14.01 -1.08 14.65
C ARG A 62 12.54 -1.41 14.93
N TRP A 63 11.70 -0.38 14.99
CA TRP A 63 10.27 -0.54 15.24
C TRP A 63 9.59 -1.36 14.13
N CYS A 64 9.77 -1.00 12.85
CA CYS A 64 9.21 -1.76 11.73
C CYS A 64 9.65 -3.22 11.73
N ASN A 65 10.93 -3.49 12.05
CA ASN A 65 11.45 -4.86 12.13
C ASN A 65 10.83 -5.69 13.27
N GLY A 66 10.31 -5.04 14.31
CA GLY A 66 9.56 -5.70 15.39
C GLY A 66 8.08 -5.88 15.09
N MET A 67 7.52 -5.05 14.19
CA MET A 67 6.07 -5.05 13.91
C MET A 67 5.70 -5.88 12.68
N PHE A 68 6.60 -6.02 11.72
CA PHE A 68 6.36 -6.70 10.45
C PHE A 68 7.21 -7.95 10.30
N THR A 69 6.75 -8.92 9.53
CA THR A 69 7.34 -10.27 9.51
C THR A 69 8.63 -10.39 8.71
N ASN A 70 8.90 -9.47 7.77
CA ASN A 70 10.11 -9.55 6.96
C ASN A 70 11.29 -8.82 7.62
N ASN A 71 12.51 -9.05 7.14
CA ASN A 71 13.71 -8.41 7.66
C ASN A 71 13.87 -6.97 7.17
N ILE A 72 13.37 -6.02 7.95
CA ILE A 72 13.42 -4.59 7.65
C ILE A 72 14.82 -4.00 7.90
N ARG A 73 15.63 -4.63 8.74
CA ARG A 73 17.00 -4.14 9.07
C ARG A 73 17.90 -4.06 7.84
N LYS A 74 17.65 -4.91 6.82
CA LYS A 74 18.42 -4.94 5.57
C LYS A 74 18.01 -3.89 4.55
N LEU A 75 16.89 -3.19 4.76
CA LEU A 75 16.44 -2.16 3.84
C LEU A 75 17.34 -0.92 3.93
N THR A 76 17.66 -0.39 2.78
CA THR A 76 18.37 0.87 2.58
C THR A 76 17.50 1.85 1.78
N PRO A 77 17.73 3.16 1.84
CA PRO A 77 16.97 4.12 1.04
C PRO A 77 16.87 3.69 -0.43
N GLY A 78 15.65 3.72 -0.97
CA GLY A 78 15.33 3.24 -2.33
C GLY A 78 15.01 1.75 -2.46
N THR A 79 15.11 0.97 -1.38
CA THR A 79 14.72 -0.45 -1.37
C THR A 79 13.46 -0.70 -0.56
N GLY A 80 12.80 -1.83 -0.82
CA GLY A 80 11.57 -2.22 -0.12
C GLY A 80 11.39 -3.72 -0.04
N ASN A 81 10.41 -4.14 0.74
CA ASN A 81 9.95 -5.52 0.78
C ASN A 81 8.45 -5.59 1.15
N ARG A 82 7.83 -6.71 0.82
CA ARG A 82 6.48 -7.05 1.27
C ARG A 82 6.56 -7.82 2.59
N SER A 83 5.74 -7.43 3.56
CA SER A 83 5.66 -8.06 4.88
C SER A 83 4.22 -8.38 5.23
N ALA A 84 4.02 -9.38 6.07
CA ALA A 84 2.73 -9.63 6.71
C ALA A 84 2.61 -8.81 7.99
N MET A 85 1.38 -8.40 8.29
CA MET A 85 0.97 -7.82 9.56
C MET A 85 0.13 -8.84 10.32
N CYS A 86 0.51 -9.13 11.55
CA CYS A 86 -0.16 -10.11 12.38
C CYS A 86 -0.67 -9.49 13.69
N ASP A 87 -1.73 -10.09 14.23
CA ASP A 87 -2.17 -9.78 15.59
C ASP A 87 -1.26 -10.44 16.66
N ASP A 88 -1.58 -10.22 17.94
CA ASP A 88 -0.82 -10.76 19.07
C ASP A 88 -0.84 -12.30 19.17
N ARG A 89 -1.73 -12.95 18.38
CA ARG A 89 -1.82 -14.41 18.28
C ARG A 89 -1.17 -14.96 17.02
N GLY A 90 -0.49 -14.12 16.25
CA GLY A 90 0.16 -14.48 15.00
C GLY A 90 -0.80 -14.67 13.81
N ARG A 91 -2.08 -14.26 13.90
CA ARG A 91 -3.03 -14.36 12.81
C ARG A 91 -2.83 -13.21 11.83
N LEU A 92 -2.77 -13.54 10.54
CA LEU A 92 -2.64 -12.57 9.46
C LEU A 92 -3.81 -11.57 9.47
N GLN A 93 -3.48 -10.29 9.43
CA GLN A 93 -4.43 -9.18 9.36
C GLN A 93 -4.38 -8.45 8.01
N GLY A 94 -3.29 -8.57 7.28
CA GLY A 94 -3.08 -7.99 5.97
C GLY A 94 -1.60 -7.92 5.62
N LEU A 95 -1.31 -7.30 4.49
CA LEU A 95 0.04 -7.14 3.97
C LEU A 95 0.43 -5.66 3.95
N ILE A 96 1.72 -5.40 3.99
CA ILE A 96 2.30 -4.08 3.79
C ILE A 96 3.48 -4.17 2.83
N ASP A 97 3.44 -3.39 1.75
CA ASP A 97 4.61 -3.12 0.94
C ASP A 97 5.34 -1.93 1.55
N LEU A 98 6.50 -2.19 2.13
CA LEU A 98 7.26 -1.21 2.88
C LEU A 98 8.49 -0.77 2.09
N TYR A 99 8.63 0.53 1.88
CA TYR A 99 9.72 1.16 1.14
C TYR A 99 10.52 2.07 2.07
N CYS A 100 11.83 1.85 2.16
CA CYS A 100 12.74 2.72 2.90
C CYS A 100 12.96 4.01 2.11
N THR A 101 12.52 5.14 2.63
CA THR A 101 12.65 6.46 2.00
C THR A 101 13.86 7.24 2.52
N SER A 102 14.29 6.94 3.74
CA SER A 102 15.50 7.49 4.37
C SER A 102 15.93 6.56 5.52
N ASP A 103 17.04 6.85 6.19
CA ASP A 103 17.48 6.07 7.34
C ASP A 103 16.47 6.07 8.50
N GLU A 104 15.64 7.12 8.59
CA GLU A 104 14.64 7.33 9.63
C GLU A 104 13.20 7.27 9.08
N GLY A 105 13.00 6.87 7.83
CA GLY A 105 11.72 6.99 7.17
C GLY A 105 11.32 5.81 6.29
N PHE A 106 10.05 5.44 6.38
CA PHE A 106 9.42 4.42 5.53
C PHE A 106 8.09 4.91 4.97
N LEU A 107 7.81 4.50 3.74
CA LEU A 107 6.49 4.57 3.12
C LEU A 107 5.92 3.15 3.09
N GLY A 108 4.70 2.96 3.57
CA GLY A 108 3.98 1.69 3.51
C GLY A 108 2.72 1.81 2.65
N VAL A 109 2.43 0.78 1.86
CA VAL A 109 1.16 0.58 1.16
C VAL A 109 0.47 -0.62 1.80
N LEU A 110 -0.74 -0.42 2.30
CA LEU A 110 -1.50 -1.43 3.03
C LEU A 110 -2.40 -2.20 2.06
N ASP A 111 -2.36 -3.52 2.12
CA ASP A 111 -3.15 -4.40 1.26
C ASP A 111 -3.94 -5.41 2.11
N GLY A 112 -5.26 -5.47 1.92
CA GLY A 112 -6.15 -6.40 2.61
C GLY A 112 -6.24 -6.21 4.13
N VAL A 113 -5.90 -5.04 4.67
CA VAL A 113 -6.00 -4.73 6.10
C VAL A 113 -7.16 -3.78 6.38
N GLU A 114 -7.92 -4.05 7.42
CA GLU A 114 -8.92 -3.12 7.90
C GLU A 114 -8.24 -1.91 8.55
N LEU A 115 -8.50 -0.71 8.01
CA LEU A 115 -7.81 0.52 8.43
C LEU A 115 -8.04 0.84 9.92
N SER A 116 -9.23 0.55 10.46
CA SER A 116 -9.55 0.75 11.86
C SER A 116 -8.70 -0.12 12.79
N TRP A 117 -8.42 -1.37 12.37
CA TRP A 117 -7.51 -2.26 13.08
C TRP A 117 -6.07 -1.71 13.05
N PHE A 118 -5.62 -1.27 11.87
CA PHE A 118 -4.28 -0.68 11.70
C PHE A 118 -4.12 0.58 12.57
N GLU A 119 -5.08 1.50 12.54
CA GLU A 119 -5.08 2.72 13.37
C GLU A 119 -5.05 2.39 14.87
N LYS A 120 -5.86 1.44 15.31
CA LYS A 120 -5.90 1.02 16.72
C LYS A 120 -4.57 0.41 17.16
N ARG A 121 -3.94 -0.36 16.29
CA ARG A 121 -2.69 -1.09 16.59
C ARG A 121 -1.45 -0.21 16.54
N TYR A 122 -1.37 0.65 15.53
CA TYR A 122 -0.16 1.41 15.19
C TYR A 122 -0.34 2.93 15.21
N GLY A 123 -1.56 3.44 15.30
CA GLY A 123 -1.86 4.88 15.22
C GLY A 123 -1.51 5.69 16.47
N ARG A 124 -1.08 5.03 17.55
CA ARG A 124 -0.57 5.72 18.74
C ARG A 124 0.95 5.58 18.75
N PRO A 125 1.71 6.69 18.81
CA PRO A 125 3.15 6.62 18.93
C PRO A 125 3.49 5.91 20.24
N ALA A 126 4.07 4.72 20.14
CA ALA A 126 4.85 4.14 21.20
C ALA A 126 6.29 4.56 20.92
N ASP A 127 6.95 5.19 21.87
CA ASP A 127 8.38 5.45 21.85
C ASP A 127 8.90 6.24 20.63
N ASP A 128 8.42 7.47 20.42
CA ASP A 128 8.93 8.41 19.40
C ASP A 128 8.78 7.98 17.93
N CYS A 129 8.02 6.95 17.63
CA CYS A 129 7.75 6.53 16.25
C CYS A 129 6.41 7.08 15.76
N TRP A 130 6.44 7.90 14.70
CA TRP A 130 5.27 8.54 14.12
C TRP A 130 4.73 7.75 12.94
N VAL A 131 3.52 7.22 13.09
CA VAL A 131 2.78 6.55 12.00
C VAL A 131 1.67 7.48 11.53
N ARG A 132 1.70 7.87 10.25
CA ARG A 132 0.68 8.74 9.64
C ARG A 132 0.08 8.11 8.42
N ILE A 133 -1.25 8.01 8.36
CA ILE A 133 -1.98 7.62 7.16
C ILE A 133 -2.08 8.82 6.22
N LEU A 134 -1.59 8.68 4.99
CA LEU A 134 -1.44 9.80 4.06
C LEU A 134 -2.70 10.08 3.26
N ASN A 135 -3.40 9.05 2.79
CA ASN A 135 -4.54 9.21 1.88
C ASN A 135 -5.91 9.15 2.58
N LYS A 136 -5.96 9.33 3.90
CA LYS A 136 -7.22 9.39 4.67
C LYS A 136 -8.09 10.60 4.31
N LYS A 137 -7.45 11.74 3.96
CA LYS A 137 -8.14 13.02 3.65
C LYS A 137 -8.08 13.41 2.19
N ALA A 138 -7.14 12.89 1.43
CA ALA A 138 -6.97 13.19 0.02
C ALA A 138 -6.42 11.97 -0.72
N PRO A 139 -6.99 11.60 -1.89
CA PRO A 139 -6.48 10.49 -2.67
C PRO A 139 -5.04 10.78 -3.14
N ARG A 140 -4.20 9.75 -3.16
CA ARG A 140 -2.82 9.80 -3.66
C ARG A 140 -2.66 8.82 -4.79
N LEU A 141 -1.91 9.21 -5.80
CA LEU A 141 -1.60 8.35 -6.93
C LEU A 141 -0.58 7.29 -6.49
N PHE A 142 -0.93 6.02 -6.68
CA PHE A 142 -0.02 4.90 -6.54
C PHE A 142 -0.21 3.95 -7.73
N ILE A 143 0.82 3.80 -8.55
CA ILE A 143 0.82 2.96 -9.75
C ILE A 143 1.91 1.92 -9.59
N GLN A 144 1.57 0.66 -9.85
CA GLN A 144 2.51 -0.45 -9.91
C GLN A 144 2.73 -0.87 -11.37
N LEU A 145 4.00 -1.00 -11.75
CA LEU A 145 4.42 -1.65 -12.98
C LEU A 145 4.55 -3.16 -12.73
N LEU A 146 3.96 -3.96 -13.59
CA LEU A 146 4.01 -5.42 -13.59
C LEU A 146 5.00 -5.95 -14.62
#